data_cf11288e1134f3376278f866db9ecc3c
#
_entry.id   cf11288e1134f3376278f866db9ecc3c
#
_cell.length_a   1.000
_cell.length_b   1.000
_cell.length_c   1.000
_cell.angle_alpha   90.00
_cell.angle_beta   90.00
_cell.angle_gamma   90.00
#
_symmetry.space_group_name_H-M   'P 1'
#
loop_
_entity.id
_entity.type
_entity.pdbx_description
1 polymer ?
#
loop_
_entity_poly.entity_id
_entity_poly.type
_entity_poly.pdbx_seq_one_letter_code
_entity_poly.pdbx_strand_id
1 'polypeptide(L)'
;MLTVIDPGAPADISGYVINEHIARLSTAALKRQPLQPVMERIVKELGFDSFMYGMSADPKPTRRDTRSYVWTTLPREWVKLYGERGYIEVDPCVTRTYNRNIPLVWDAAEYREDPLCRPFLDDAARFGVCSGVAISFRDPDHGRLLVAINSQITPVDEVRRQFVAKQLGELVLLAMAFHDFFMAHLVDYQPSLMMRVVPLSPREAQCLELAANGMTSVDIAIKLGITPRTANFHFGNLVDKLGVLNRKEAIAMGIARGLIRPNPVTMGRAAGQRLQRRAR
;
A
#
# COMPACT_ATOMS: atom_id res chain seq x y z
N MET A 1 -21.78 -17.11 -8.36
CA MET A 1 -20.76 -17.51 -9.34
C MET A 1 -19.81 -16.32 -9.41
N LEU A 2 -18.63 -16.41 -8.79
CA LEU A 2 -17.64 -15.32 -8.85
C LEU A 2 -16.86 -15.50 -10.15
N THR A 3 -16.94 -14.53 -11.04
CA THR A 3 -16.15 -14.50 -12.27
C THR A 3 -14.73 -14.11 -11.90
N VAL A 4 -13.76 -14.96 -12.20
CA VAL A 4 -12.34 -14.64 -12.08
C VAL A 4 -12.04 -13.57 -13.14
N ILE A 5 -11.67 -12.37 -12.70
CA ILE A 5 -11.21 -11.33 -13.62
C ILE A 5 -9.83 -11.75 -14.13
N ASP A 6 -9.69 -11.85 -15.44
CA ASP A 6 -8.41 -12.11 -16.10
C ASP A 6 -7.48 -10.89 -15.85
N PRO A 7 -6.34 -11.06 -15.17
CA PRO A 7 -5.43 -9.97 -14.90
C PRO A 7 -4.76 -9.38 -16.16
N GLY A 8 -5.03 -9.93 -17.34
CA GLY A 8 -4.50 -9.44 -18.63
C GLY A 8 -5.44 -8.50 -19.38
N ALA A 9 -6.69 -8.31 -18.93
CA ALA A 9 -7.57 -7.34 -19.57
C ALA A 9 -7.25 -5.93 -19.10
N PRO A 10 -7.18 -4.91 -20.00
CA PRO A 10 -7.12 -3.52 -19.58
C PRO A 10 -8.32 -3.24 -18.69
N ALA A 11 -8.12 -2.49 -17.59
CA ALA A 11 -9.19 -2.18 -16.64
C ALA A 11 -10.40 -1.63 -17.40
N ASP A 12 -11.43 -2.45 -17.55
CA ASP A 12 -12.68 -2.03 -18.16
C ASP A 12 -13.38 -1.10 -17.18
N ILE A 13 -13.32 0.20 -17.49
CA ILE A 13 -13.99 1.24 -16.72
C ILE A 13 -15.38 1.58 -17.29
N SER A 14 -15.88 0.78 -18.22
CA SER A 14 -17.26 0.92 -18.71
C SER A 14 -18.23 0.71 -17.52
N GLY A 15 -19.10 1.66 -17.31
CA GLY A 15 -20.03 1.67 -16.18
C GLY A 15 -19.57 2.44 -14.93
N TYR A 16 -18.32 2.93 -14.87
CA TYR A 16 -17.89 3.85 -13.82
C TYR A 16 -18.13 5.31 -14.23
N VAL A 17 -18.58 6.11 -13.27
CA VAL A 17 -18.66 7.58 -13.47
C VAL A 17 -17.24 8.12 -13.27
N ILE A 18 -16.63 8.60 -14.35
CA ILE A 18 -15.28 9.18 -14.34
C ILE A 18 -15.31 10.64 -14.76
N ASN A 19 -14.47 11.44 -14.11
CA ASN A 19 -14.26 12.82 -14.52
C ASN A 19 -13.24 12.91 -15.66
N GLU A 20 -13.04 14.12 -16.19
CA GLU A 20 -12.13 14.37 -17.31
C GLU A 20 -10.67 13.97 -17.00
N HIS A 21 -10.20 14.20 -15.77
CA HIS A 21 -8.83 13.86 -15.35
C HIS A 21 -8.61 12.33 -15.39
N ILE A 22 -9.56 11.57 -14.88
CA ILE A 22 -9.50 10.10 -14.89
C ILE A 22 -9.63 9.57 -16.31
N ALA A 23 -10.50 10.16 -17.14
CA ALA A 23 -10.63 9.77 -18.55
C ALA A 23 -9.32 9.98 -19.33
N ARG A 24 -8.61 11.08 -19.08
CA ARG A 24 -7.29 11.34 -19.68
C ARG A 24 -6.23 10.33 -19.20
N LEU A 25 -6.20 10.01 -17.91
CA LEU A 25 -5.29 9.05 -17.34
C LEU A 25 -5.55 7.64 -17.89
N SER A 26 -6.83 7.21 -17.93
CA SER A 26 -7.25 5.94 -18.52
C SER A 26 -6.86 5.85 -20.00
N THR A 27 -7.11 6.92 -20.78
CA THR A 27 -6.74 6.94 -22.18
C THR A 27 -5.24 6.77 -22.39
N ALA A 28 -4.41 7.42 -21.55
CA ALA A 28 -2.96 7.31 -21.62
C ALA A 28 -2.50 5.89 -21.26
N ALA A 29 -3.06 5.29 -20.23
CA ALA A 29 -2.76 3.91 -19.82
C ALA A 29 -3.13 2.91 -20.92
N LEU A 30 -4.35 2.98 -21.47
CA LEU A 30 -4.82 2.12 -22.57
C LEU A 30 -3.95 2.24 -23.84
N LYS A 31 -3.48 3.46 -24.14
CA LYS A 31 -2.58 3.71 -25.27
C LYS A 31 -1.11 3.45 -24.97
N ARG A 32 -0.79 2.95 -23.78
CA ARG A 32 0.58 2.71 -23.29
C ARG A 32 1.48 3.95 -23.40
N GLN A 33 0.91 5.12 -23.17
CA GLN A 33 1.64 6.38 -23.17
C GLN A 33 2.31 6.60 -21.79
N PRO A 34 3.41 7.36 -21.71
CA PRO A 34 4.00 7.73 -20.43
C PRO A 34 2.99 8.46 -19.54
N LEU A 35 2.77 7.96 -18.33
CA LEU A 35 1.80 8.56 -17.38
C LEU A 35 2.32 9.87 -16.76
N GLN A 36 3.65 10.07 -16.72
CA GLN A 36 4.25 11.23 -16.05
C GLN A 36 3.77 12.57 -16.61
N PRO A 37 3.80 12.85 -17.95
CA PRO A 37 3.33 14.12 -18.48
C PRO A 37 1.83 14.35 -18.26
N VAL A 38 1.05 13.26 -18.22
CA VAL A 38 -0.39 13.32 -17.97
C VAL A 38 -0.64 13.73 -16.53
N MET A 39 0.04 13.08 -15.57
CA MET A 39 -0.09 13.40 -14.14
C MET A 39 0.41 14.80 -13.81
N GLU A 40 1.54 15.24 -14.40
CA GLU A 40 2.05 16.61 -14.24
C GLU A 40 1.00 17.67 -14.65
N ARG A 41 0.29 17.41 -15.74
CA ARG A 41 -0.79 18.30 -16.21
C ARG A 41 -1.97 18.26 -15.27
N ILE A 42 -2.46 17.09 -14.89
CA ILE A 42 -3.61 16.92 -14.01
C ILE A 42 -3.39 17.63 -12.67
N VAL A 43 -2.24 17.38 -12.01
CA VAL A 43 -1.99 18.00 -10.69
C VAL A 43 -1.86 19.51 -10.77
N LYS A 44 -1.34 20.06 -11.88
CA LYS A 44 -1.30 21.52 -12.11
C LYS A 44 -2.69 22.11 -12.30
N GLU A 45 -3.55 21.45 -13.06
CA GLU A 45 -4.94 21.87 -13.25
C GLU A 45 -5.73 21.85 -11.93
N LEU A 46 -5.41 20.89 -11.04
CA LEU A 46 -5.94 20.80 -9.69
C LEU A 46 -5.28 21.79 -8.70
N GLY A 47 -4.33 22.61 -9.15
CA GLY A 47 -3.67 23.65 -8.36
C GLY A 47 -2.59 23.12 -7.42
N PHE A 48 -1.92 22.04 -7.80
CA PHE A 48 -0.77 21.47 -7.10
C PHE A 48 0.47 21.43 -8.01
N ASP A 49 1.63 21.12 -7.45
CA ASP A 49 2.91 21.22 -8.15
C ASP A 49 3.50 19.86 -8.53
N SER A 50 3.30 18.83 -7.69
CA SER A 50 3.85 17.50 -7.93
C SER A 50 2.99 16.37 -7.36
N PHE A 51 3.28 15.17 -7.86
CA PHE A 51 2.61 13.93 -7.47
C PHE A 51 3.66 12.89 -7.10
N MET A 52 3.45 12.18 -6.02
CA MET A 52 4.25 11.05 -5.60
C MET A 52 3.34 9.88 -5.21
N TYR A 53 3.65 8.71 -5.73
CA TYR A 53 3.00 7.45 -5.43
C TYR A 53 4.03 6.51 -4.83
N GLY A 54 3.76 6.02 -3.64
CA GLY A 54 4.58 5.05 -2.93
C GLY A 54 3.78 3.77 -2.66
N MET A 55 4.45 2.64 -2.84
CA MET A 55 3.91 1.32 -2.54
C MET A 55 4.88 0.58 -1.66
N SER A 56 4.40 0.02 -0.55
CA SER A 56 5.18 -0.79 0.36
C SER A 56 4.47 -2.09 0.69
N ALA A 57 5.18 -3.18 0.47
CA ALA A 57 4.71 -4.51 0.84
C ALA A 57 4.68 -4.75 2.35
N ASP A 58 5.52 -4.03 3.08
CA ASP A 58 5.62 -4.18 4.53
C ASP A 58 4.56 -3.34 5.24
N PRO A 59 3.97 -3.88 6.33
CA PRO A 59 2.96 -3.17 7.09
C PRO A 59 3.50 -1.86 7.71
N LYS A 60 4.79 -1.76 7.95
CA LYS A 60 5.45 -0.54 8.45
C LYS A 60 6.70 -0.27 7.62
N PRO A 61 6.65 0.71 6.69
CA PRO A 61 7.82 1.04 5.89
C PRO A 61 8.95 1.54 6.78
N THR A 62 10.14 1.01 6.56
CA THR A 62 11.36 1.39 7.26
C THR A 62 12.48 1.62 6.26
N ARG A 63 13.57 2.27 6.69
CA ARG A 63 14.77 2.47 5.87
C ARG A 63 15.36 1.14 5.33
N ARG A 64 15.07 0.01 6.00
CA ARG A 64 15.53 -1.32 5.60
C ARG A 64 14.55 -2.05 4.69
N ASP A 65 13.40 -1.43 4.40
CA ASP A 65 12.39 -2.02 3.52
C ASP A 65 12.90 -1.95 2.07
N THR A 66 13.32 -3.11 1.57
CA THR A 66 13.80 -3.29 0.19
C THR A 66 12.69 -3.49 -0.82
N ARG A 67 11.42 -3.50 -0.38
CA ARG A 67 10.23 -3.75 -1.20
C ARG A 67 9.29 -2.55 -1.30
N SER A 68 9.84 -1.37 -1.10
CA SER A 68 9.12 -0.12 -1.33
C SER A 68 9.43 0.41 -2.73
N TYR A 69 8.38 0.82 -3.44
CA TYR A 69 8.46 1.39 -4.77
C TYR A 69 7.95 2.81 -4.74
N VAL A 70 8.59 3.68 -5.49
CA VAL A 70 8.19 5.08 -5.63
C VAL A 70 8.10 5.42 -7.12
N TRP A 71 6.98 6.04 -7.50
CA TRP A 71 6.80 6.71 -8.77
C TRP A 71 6.42 8.17 -8.53
N THR A 72 6.99 9.11 -9.26
CA THR A 72 6.79 10.53 -8.97
C THR A 72 7.04 11.41 -10.19
N THR A 73 6.43 12.60 -10.18
CA THR A 73 6.74 13.71 -11.08
C THR A 73 7.89 14.58 -10.55
N LEU A 74 8.38 14.35 -9.33
CA LEU A 74 9.53 15.03 -8.75
C LEU A 74 10.86 14.55 -9.38
N PRO A 75 11.92 15.38 -9.32
CA PRO A 75 13.24 15.01 -9.82
C PRO A 75 13.82 13.76 -9.15
N ARG A 76 14.62 12.99 -9.88
CA ARG A 76 15.29 11.78 -9.36
C ARG A 76 16.21 12.08 -8.18
N GLU A 77 16.78 13.26 -8.14
CA GLU A 77 17.63 13.77 -7.07
C GLU A 77 16.88 13.80 -5.74
N TRP A 78 15.60 14.18 -5.74
CA TRP A 78 14.74 14.12 -4.56
C TRP A 78 14.55 12.68 -4.07
N VAL A 79 14.19 11.76 -4.96
CA VAL A 79 13.96 10.35 -4.60
C VAL A 79 15.23 9.73 -3.99
N LYS A 80 16.40 10.04 -4.59
CA LYS A 80 17.69 9.59 -4.08
C LYS A 80 17.98 10.16 -2.69
N LEU A 81 17.85 11.47 -2.51
CA LEU A 81 18.07 12.15 -1.23
C LEU A 81 17.14 11.62 -0.14
N TYR A 82 15.85 11.45 -0.46
CA TYR A 82 14.84 10.92 0.43
C TYR A 82 15.22 9.52 0.96
N GLY A 83 15.66 8.64 0.06
CA GLY A 83 16.10 7.29 0.42
C GLY A 83 17.40 7.27 1.24
N GLU A 84 18.42 8.04 0.83
CA GLU A 84 19.72 8.11 1.52
C GLU A 84 19.61 8.65 2.94
N ARG A 85 18.73 9.64 3.15
CA ARG A 85 18.49 10.25 4.47
C ARG A 85 17.51 9.44 5.32
N GLY A 86 16.79 8.47 4.74
CA GLY A 86 15.81 7.66 5.45
C GLY A 86 14.57 8.46 5.88
N TYR A 87 14.15 9.45 5.10
CA TYR A 87 13.05 10.36 5.42
C TYR A 87 11.70 9.68 5.59
N ILE A 88 11.55 8.46 5.09
CA ILE A 88 10.34 7.67 5.28
C ILE A 88 9.96 7.48 6.77
N GLU A 89 10.93 7.57 7.68
CA GLU A 89 10.71 7.37 9.12
C GLU A 89 10.20 8.64 9.83
N VAL A 90 10.41 9.80 9.22
CA VAL A 90 10.08 11.12 9.81
C VAL A 90 9.08 11.93 8.98
N ASP A 91 8.80 11.52 7.74
CA ASP A 91 7.85 12.18 6.85
C ASP A 91 6.44 12.16 7.45
N PRO A 92 5.82 13.33 7.72
CA PRO A 92 4.46 13.41 8.25
C PRO A 92 3.42 12.70 7.37
N CYS A 93 3.59 12.73 6.04
CA CYS A 93 2.69 12.05 5.11
C CYS A 93 2.69 10.53 5.34
N VAL A 94 3.84 9.94 5.68
CA VAL A 94 3.97 8.52 5.99
C VAL A 94 3.50 8.23 7.40
N THR A 95 4.06 8.93 8.39
CA THR A 95 3.87 8.60 9.81
C THR A 95 2.45 8.86 10.30
N ARG A 96 1.78 9.91 9.80
CA ARG A 96 0.42 10.28 10.19
C ARG A 96 -0.67 9.50 9.46
N THR A 97 -0.40 9.04 8.23
CA THR A 97 -1.39 8.28 7.45
C THR A 97 -1.27 6.78 7.65
N TYR A 98 -0.23 6.30 8.32
CA TYR A 98 0.09 4.88 8.44
C TYR A 98 -1.09 3.97 8.86
N ASN A 99 -1.91 4.39 9.83
CA ASN A 99 -3.08 3.64 10.30
C ASN A 99 -4.41 4.33 9.98
N ARG A 100 -4.42 5.22 8.99
CA ARG A 100 -5.62 5.98 8.63
C ARG A 100 -5.88 5.90 7.14
N ASN A 101 -7.15 5.89 6.77
CA ASN A 101 -7.62 5.95 5.38
C ASN A 101 -8.23 7.33 5.04
N ILE A 102 -8.27 8.23 6.03
CA ILE A 102 -8.73 9.62 5.80
C ILE A 102 -7.55 10.41 5.26
N PRO A 103 -7.73 11.18 4.17
CA PRO A 103 -6.68 12.04 3.64
C PRO A 103 -6.15 13.02 4.68
N LEU A 104 -4.84 13.18 4.71
CA LEU A 104 -4.14 14.19 5.51
C LEU A 104 -3.89 15.41 4.64
N VAL A 105 -4.49 16.53 4.99
CA VAL A 105 -4.05 17.84 4.50
C VAL A 105 -2.93 18.31 5.41
N TRP A 106 -1.76 18.57 4.88
CA TRP A 106 -0.57 18.88 5.67
C TRP A 106 0.11 20.17 5.19
N ASP A 107 0.83 20.79 6.12
CA ASP A 107 1.63 22.00 5.88
C ASP A 107 2.94 21.89 6.64
N ALA A 108 4.07 22.14 5.97
CA ALA A 108 5.39 22.15 6.58
C ALA A 108 5.47 23.10 7.79
N ALA A 109 4.71 24.19 7.78
CA ALA A 109 4.67 25.14 8.88
C ALA A 109 4.22 24.49 10.21
N GLU A 110 3.36 23.46 10.15
CA GLU A 110 2.85 22.77 11.35
C GLU A 110 3.89 21.87 12.03
N TYR A 111 4.97 21.50 11.32
CA TYR A 111 5.99 20.54 11.77
C TYR A 111 7.37 21.16 11.96
N ARG A 112 7.52 22.48 11.78
CA ARG A 112 8.83 23.17 11.87
C ARG A 112 9.48 23.10 13.25
N GLU A 113 8.67 23.01 14.29
CA GLU A 113 9.16 22.91 15.66
C GLU A 113 9.58 21.48 16.06
N ASP A 114 9.25 20.48 15.23
CA ASP A 114 9.68 19.10 15.45
C ASP A 114 11.13 18.91 14.93
N PRO A 115 12.10 18.67 15.83
CA PRO A 115 13.50 18.57 15.44
C PRO A 115 13.78 17.33 14.56
N LEU A 116 12.92 16.31 14.59
CA LEU A 116 13.05 15.12 13.75
C LEU A 116 12.56 15.37 12.32
N CYS A 117 11.52 16.20 12.17
CA CYS A 117 10.98 16.53 10.86
C CYS A 117 11.76 17.65 10.15
N ARG A 118 12.41 18.55 10.89
CA ARG A 118 13.07 19.75 10.33
C ARG A 118 14.02 19.43 9.16
N PRO A 119 14.97 18.48 9.26
CA PRO A 119 15.89 18.20 8.14
C PRO A 119 15.15 17.71 6.87
N PHE A 120 14.06 16.95 7.05
CA PHE A 120 13.19 16.53 5.95
C PHE A 120 12.51 17.76 5.31
N LEU A 121 11.92 18.64 6.11
CA LEU A 121 11.19 19.81 5.62
C LEU A 121 12.10 20.79 4.88
N ASP A 122 13.32 21.00 5.38
CA ASP A 122 14.31 21.90 4.76
C ASP A 122 14.75 21.38 3.39
N ASP A 123 15.00 20.08 3.27
CA ASP A 123 15.34 19.47 2.01
C ASP A 123 14.13 19.39 1.05
N ALA A 124 12.94 19.04 1.55
CA ALA A 124 11.71 18.95 0.78
C ALA A 124 11.31 20.29 0.14
N ALA A 125 11.48 21.38 0.89
CA ALA A 125 11.19 22.74 0.40
C ALA A 125 12.02 23.12 -0.83
N ARG A 126 13.25 22.63 -0.96
CA ARG A 126 14.12 22.85 -2.13
C ARG A 126 13.56 22.23 -3.41
N PHE A 127 12.68 21.26 -3.28
CA PHE A 127 12.00 20.58 -4.37
C PHE A 127 10.53 20.97 -4.50
N GLY A 128 10.09 22.01 -3.78
CA GLY A 128 8.72 22.50 -3.85
C GLY A 128 7.70 21.64 -3.08
N VAL A 129 8.16 20.80 -2.15
CA VAL A 129 7.32 19.94 -1.31
C VAL A 129 7.15 20.62 0.05
N CYS A 130 6.18 21.54 0.15
CA CYS A 130 5.98 22.36 1.34
C CYS A 130 4.61 22.13 2.01
N SER A 131 3.63 21.69 1.26
CA SER A 131 2.29 21.34 1.76
C SER A 131 1.60 20.38 0.80
N GLY A 132 0.40 19.94 1.13
CA GLY A 132 -0.36 19.12 0.19
C GLY A 132 -1.38 18.21 0.82
N VAL A 133 -1.73 17.15 0.08
CA VAL A 133 -2.65 16.11 0.51
C VAL A 133 -1.96 14.75 0.42
N ALA A 134 -1.96 14.02 1.52
CA ALA A 134 -1.49 12.64 1.57
C ALA A 134 -2.68 11.69 1.73
N ILE A 135 -2.80 10.74 0.82
CA ILE A 135 -3.89 9.76 0.75
C ILE A 135 -3.26 8.39 0.87
N SER A 136 -3.67 7.62 1.89
CA SER A 136 -3.17 6.27 2.09
C SER A 136 -4.32 5.28 2.10
N PHE A 137 -4.12 4.16 1.40
CA PHE A 137 -5.08 3.06 1.37
C PHE A 137 -4.33 1.72 1.27
N ARG A 138 -5.06 0.62 1.40
CA ARG A 138 -4.50 -0.73 1.28
C ARG A 138 -5.02 -1.40 0.04
N ASP A 139 -4.10 -1.96 -0.71
CA ASP A 139 -4.39 -2.93 -1.75
C ASP A 139 -4.17 -4.34 -1.20
N PRO A 140 -5.08 -5.30 -1.43
CA PRO A 140 -4.95 -6.67 -0.92
C PRO A 140 -3.69 -7.39 -1.40
N ASP A 141 -3.26 -7.12 -2.63
CA ASP A 141 -2.17 -7.83 -3.29
C ASP A 141 -0.82 -7.10 -3.17
N HIS A 142 -0.86 -5.76 -3.07
CA HIS A 142 0.32 -4.90 -3.16
C HIS A 142 0.66 -4.19 -1.84
N GLY A 143 -0.14 -4.39 -0.80
CA GLY A 143 0.13 -3.87 0.53
C GLY A 143 -0.36 -2.44 0.74
N ARG A 144 0.47 -1.58 1.34
CA ARG A 144 0.09 -0.22 1.65
C ARG A 144 0.54 0.74 0.55
N LEU A 145 -0.36 1.63 0.20
CA LEU A 145 -0.18 2.66 -0.79
C LEU A 145 -0.24 4.02 -0.12
N LEU A 146 0.59 4.93 -0.61
CA LEU A 146 0.60 6.33 -0.22
C LEU A 146 0.70 7.18 -1.49
N VAL A 147 -0.25 8.06 -1.67
CA VAL A 147 -0.22 9.11 -2.69
C VAL A 147 -0.03 10.44 -1.99
N ALA A 148 0.99 11.20 -2.38
CA ALA A 148 1.20 12.57 -1.95
C ALA A 148 1.07 13.50 -3.15
N ILE A 149 0.16 14.47 -3.04
CA ILE A 149 -0.06 15.53 -4.03
C ILE A 149 0.41 16.82 -3.37
N ASN A 150 1.52 17.37 -3.86
CA ASN A 150 2.28 18.37 -3.14
C ASN A 150 2.16 19.76 -3.78
N SER A 151 2.36 20.76 -2.93
CA SER A 151 2.39 22.17 -3.31
C SER A 151 3.58 22.88 -2.64
N GLN A 152 4.09 23.90 -3.32
CA GLN A 152 5.10 24.81 -2.76
C GLN A 152 4.51 25.89 -1.85
N ILE A 153 3.17 26.01 -1.77
CA ILE A 153 2.48 27.01 -0.97
C ILE A 153 2.59 26.65 0.53
N THR A 154 3.21 27.51 1.31
CA THR A 154 3.28 27.42 2.78
C THR A 154 3.49 28.83 3.37
N PRO A 155 2.87 29.21 4.47
CA PRO A 155 1.83 28.48 5.20
C PRO A 155 0.52 28.38 4.43
N VAL A 156 -0.25 27.33 4.70
CA VAL A 156 -1.58 27.12 4.09
C VAL A 156 -2.60 27.95 4.87
N ASP A 157 -3.08 29.02 4.26
CA ASP A 157 -4.14 29.87 4.83
C ASP A 157 -5.53 29.22 4.72
N GLU A 158 -6.53 29.85 5.30
CA GLU A 158 -7.89 29.35 5.32
C GLU A 158 -8.51 29.27 3.90
N VAL A 159 -8.18 30.20 3.02
CA VAL A 159 -8.66 30.17 1.62
C VAL A 159 -8.14 28.94 0.89
N ARG A 160 -6.84 28.67 1.06
CA ARG A 160 -6.21 27.46 0.49
C ARG A 160 -6.77 26.18 1.10
N ARG A 161 -7.00 26.15 2.43
CA ARG A 161 -7.62 24.99 3.10
C ARG A 161 -9.01 24.69 2.50
N GLN A 162 -9.84 25.69 2.34
CA GLN A 162 -11.17 25.53 1.73
C GLN A 162 -11.10 25.08 0.27
N PHE A 163 -10.13 25.62 -0.49
CA PHE A 163 -9.88 25.18 -1.86
C PHE A 163 -9.53 23.71 -1.92
N VAL A 164 -8.59 23.25 -1.08
CA VAL A 164 -8.17 21.84 -1.00
C VAL A 164 -9.34 20.97 -0.52
N ALA A 165 -10.08 21.41 0.50
CA ALA A 165 -11.21 20.65 1.05
C ALA A 165 -12.28 20.34 0.01
N LYS A 166 -12.57 21.29 -0.89
CA LYS A 166 -13.54 21.11 -1.98
C LYS A 166 -13.10 20.06 -3.01
N GLN A 167 -11.78 19.83 -3.12
CA GLN A 167 -11.23 18.90 -4.11
C GLN A 167 -10.88 17.53 -3.53
N LEU A 168 -11.00 17.31 -2.20
CA LEU A 168 -10.57 16.07 -1.57
C LEU A 168 -11.18 14.82 -2.21
N GLY A 169 -12.46 14.86 -2.58
CA GLY A 169 -13.10 13.73 -3.25
C GLY A 169 -12.46 13.39 -4.60
N GLU A 170 -12.14 14.42 -5.38
CA GLU A 170 -11.49 14.26 -6.69
C GLU A 170 -10.05 13.76 -6.54
N LEU A 171 -9.30 14.29 -5.57
CA LEU A 171 -7.94 13.87 -5.29
C LEU A 171 -7.88 12.40 -4.82
N VAL A 172 -8.83 11.96 -4.00
CA VAL A 172 -8.94 10.56 -3.56
C VAL A 172 -9.26 9.66 -4.76
N LEU A 173 -10.22 10.06 -5.59
CA LEU A 173 -10.58 9.29 -6.77
C LEU A 173 -9.42 9.21 -7.78
N LEU A 174 -8.68 10.31 -7.96
CA LEU A 174 -7.48 10.34 -8.80
C LEU A 174 -6.40 9.39 -8.26
N ALA A 175 -6.18 9.37 -6.94
CA ALA A 175 -5.20 8.49 -6.31
C ALA A 175 -5.52 7.00 -6.52
N MET A 176 -6.80 6.63 -6.38
CA MET A 176 -7.28 5.26 -6.60
C MET A 176 -7.19 4.87 -8.08
N ALA A 177 -7.69 5.73 -8.98
CA ALA A 177 -7.63 5.50 -10.41
C ALA A 177 -6.18 5.41 -10.93
N PHE A 178 -5.28 6.26 -10.40
CA PHE A 178 -3.87 6.17 -10.73
C PHE A 178 -3.30 4.81 -10.35
N HIS A 179 -3.61 4.30 -9.16
CA HIS A 179 -3.17 2.97 -8.73
C HIS A 179 -3.61 1.89 -9.72
N ASP A 180 -4.90 1.82 -10.02
CA ASP A 180 -5.46 0.81 -10.91
C ASP A 180 -4.82 0.85 -12.31
N PHE A 181 -4.71 2.05 -12.90
CA PHE A 181 -4.10 2.20 -14.22
C PHE A 181 -2.59 1.99 -14.21
N PHE A 182 -1.90 2.40 -13.14
CA PHE A 182 -0.47 2.20 -12.99
C PHE A 182 -0.13 0.73 -12.85
N MET A 183 -0.91 -0.02 -12.06
CA MET A 183 -0.73 -1.45 -11.91
C MET A 183 -0.98 -2.19 -13.22
N ALA A 184 -2.07 -1.89 -13.91
CA ALA A 184 -2.35 -2.45 -15.25
C ALA A 184 -1.24 -2.12 -16.27
N HIS A 185 -0.66 -0.91 -16.20
CA HIS A 185 0.43 -0.49 -17.09
C HIS A 185 1.77 -1.15 -16.75
N LEU A 186 2.07 -1.37 -15.46
CA LEU A 186 3.30 -2.01 -15.00
C LEU A 186 3.37 -3.49 -15.37
N VAL A 187 2.26 -4.20 -15.37
CA VAL A 187 2.21 -5.63 -15.74
C VAL A 187 2.84 -5.85 -17.10
N ASP A 188 2.60 -4.93 -18.02
CA ASP A 188 3.10 -5.02 -19.39
C ASP A 188 4.56 -4.56 -19.54
N TYR A 189 5.05 -3.65 -18.69
CA TYR A 189 6.34 -2.96 -18.89
C TYR A 189 7.49 -3.49 -18.02
N GLN A 190 7.21 -3.90 -16.78
CA GLN A 190 8.25 -4.40 -15.86
C GLN A 190 7.69 -5.49 -14.92
N PRO A 191 7.55 -6.72 -15.40
CA PRO A 191 7.10 -7.84 -14.56
C PRO A 191 7.97 -8.06 -13.30
N SER A 192 9.22 -7.56 -13.32
CA SER A 192 10.15 -7.65 -12.19
C SER A 192 9.85 -6.68 -11.05
N LEU A 193 9.10 -5.61 -11.28
CA LEU A 193 8.64 -4.68 -10.24
C LEU A 193 7.36 -5.16 -9.55
N MET A 194 6.66 -6.09 -10.16
CA MET A 194 5.55 -6.75 -9.50
C MET A 194 6.10 -7.75 -8.50
N MET A 195 5.77 -7.57 -7.23
CA MET A 195 5.87 -8.68 -6.30
C MET A 195 5.06 -9.83 -6.92
N ARG A 196 5.76 -10.91 -7.28
CA ARG A 196 5.09 -12.15 -7.63
C ARG A 196 4.23 -12.54 -6.42
N VAL A 197 2.96 -12.20 -6.44
CA VAL A 197 1.98 -12.90 -5.65
C VAL A 197 1.94 -14.29 -6.24
N VAL A 198 2.81 -15.17 -5.77
CA VAL A 198 2.72 -16.56 -6.16
C VAL A 198 1.42 -17.06 -5.53
N PRO A 199 0.40 -17.39 -6.33
CA PRO A 199 -0.90 -17.74 -5.79
C PRO A 199 -0.73 -18.95 -4.86
N LEU A 200 -1.33 -18.86 -3.68
CA LEU A 200 -1.36 -19.99 -2.78
C LEU A 200 -2.19 -21.09 -3.42
N SER A 201 -1.67 -22.31 -3.39
CA SER A 201 -2.50 -23.45 -3.75
C SER A 201 -3.68 -23.57 -2.76
N PRO A 202 -4.80 -24.19 -3.14
CA PRO A 202 -5.94 -24.38 -2.23
C PRO A 202 -5.54 -25.03 -0.89
N ARG A 203 -4.57 -25.95 -0.90
CA ARG A 203 -4.08 -26.60 0.32
C ARG A 203 -3.19 -25.69 1.17
N GLU A 204 -2.37 -24.87 0.57
CA GLU A 204 -1.58 -23.86 1.29
C GLU A 204 -2.48 -22.82 1.95
N ALA A 205 -3.50 -22.32 1.23
CA ALA A 205 -4.47 -21.38 1.79
C ALA A 205 -5.22 -21.99 2.97
N GLN A 206 -5.72 -23.24 2.85
CA GLN A 206 -6.38 -23.96 3.93
C GLN A 206 -5.47 -24.13 5.16
N CYS A 207 -4.21 -24.55 4.94
CA CYS A 207 -3.24 -24.70 6.03
C CYS A 207 -2.98 -23.35 6.74
N LEU A 208 -2.83 -22.28 5.97
CA LEU A 208 -2.56 -20.94 6.50
C LEU A 208 -3.73 -20.41 7.32
N GLU A 209 -4.97 -20.57 6.82
CA GLU A 209 -6.19 -20.16 7.51
C GLU A 209 -6.38 -20.92 8.83
N LEU A 210 -6.22 -22.23 8.84
CA LEU A 210 -6.34 -23.04 10.06
C LEU A 210 -5.26 -22.68 11.09
N ALA A 211 -4.04 -22.38 10.63
CA ALA A 211 -2.97 -21.93 11.50
C ALA A 211 -3.22 -20.54 12.09
N ALA A 212 -3.80 -19.62 11.31
CA ALA A 212 -4.23 -18.31 11.79
C ALA A 212 -5.31 -18.42 12.89
N ASN A 213 -6.12 -19.48 12.84
CA ASN A 213 -7.08 -19.82 13.88
C ASN A 213 -6.45 -20.58 15.08
N GLY A 214 -5.11 -20.65 15.16
CA GLY A 214 -4.37 -21.19 16.30
C GLY A 214 -4.14 -22.71 16.26
N MET A 215 -4.45 -23.40 15.17
CA MET A 215 -4.28 -24.86 15.05
C MET A 215 -2.80 -25.24 14.87
N THR A 216 -2.40 -26.33 15.50
CA THR A 216 -1.08 -26.96 15.32
C THR A 216 -1.04 -27.75 14.00
N SER A 217 0.15 -28.17 13.57
CA SER A 217 0.28 -29.03 12.38
C SER A 217 -0.45 -30.37 12.53
N VAL A 218 -0.58 -30.88 13.74
CA VAL A 218 -1.34 -32.10 14.06
C VAL A 218 -2.84 -31.85 13.88
N ASP A 219 -3.35 -30.74 14.43
CA ASP A 219 -4.78 -30.37 14.32
C ASP A 219 -5.17 -30.13 12.87
N ILE A 220 -4.30 -29.45 12.10
CA ILE A 220 -4.48 -29.20 10.68
C ILE A 220 -4.50 -30.51 9.89
N ALA A 221 -3.57 -31.42 10.22
CA ALA A 221 -3.50 -32.73 9.58
C ALA A 221 -4.80 -33.52 9.75
N ILE A 222 -5.31 -33.60 10.96
CA ILE A 222 -6.58 -34.25 11.28
C ILE A 222 -7.73 -33.60 10.49
N LYS A 223 -7.82 -32.27 10.51
CA LYS A 223 -8.92 -31.53 9.88
C LYS A 223 -8.92 -31.62 8.34
N LEU A 224 -7.75 -31.72 7.73
CA LEU A 224 -7.59 -31.76 6.26
C LEU A 224 -7.45 -33.20 5.71
N GLY A 225 -7.39 -34.21 6.58
CA GLY A 225 -7.19 -35.60 6.18
C GLY A 225 -5.80 -35.86 5.55
N ILE A 226 -4.75 -35.20 6.08
CA ILE A 226 -3.36 -35.34 5.63
C ILE A 226 -2.45 -35.70 6.80
N THR A 227 -1.16 -35.95 6.56
CA THR A 227 -0.20 -36.19 7.64
C THR A 227 0.34 -34.87 8.21
N PRO A 228 0.81 -34.86 9.48
CA PRO A 228 1.49 -33.66 10.03
C PRO A 228 2.74 -33.26 9.22
N ARG A 229 3.42 -34.23 8.61
CA ARG A 229 4.55 -33.99 7.70
C ARG A 229 4.10 -33.24 6.44
N THR A 230 2.95 -33.62 5.86
CA THR A 230 2.38 -32.94 4.70
C THR A 230 1.93 -31.50 5.05
N ALA A 231 1.35 -31.29 6.23
CA ALA A 231 1.00 -29.96 6.70
C ALA A 231 2.26 -29.06 6.86
N ASN A 232 3.33 -29.58 7.43
CA ASN A 232 4.59 -28.86 7.54
C ASN A 232 5.26 -28.60 6.17
N PHE A 233 5.13 -29.51 5.22
CA PHE A 233 5.57 -29.29 3.84
C PHE A 233 4.84 -28.11 3.19
N HIS A 234 3.52 -28.02 3.35
CA HIS A 234 2.75 -26.84 2.87
C HIS A 234 3.22 -25.55 3.56
N PHE A 235 3.59 -25.59 4.85
CA PHE A 235 4.17 -24.43 5.53
C PHE A 235 5.56 -24.07 5.04
N GLY A 236 6.40 -25.02 4.68
CA GLY A 236 7.67 -24.75 4.00
C GLY A 236 7.46 -23.96 2.71
N ASN A 237 6.56 -24.47 1.85
CA ASN A 237 6.22 -23.77 0.61
C ASN A 237 5.61 -22.37 0.85
N LEU A 238 4.80 -22.20 1.90
CA LEU A 238 4.24 -20.91 2.28
C LEU A 238 5.32 -19.91 2.70
N VAL A 239 6.29 -20.34 3.49
CA VAL A 239 7.43 -19.53 3.93
C VAL A 239 8.23 -19.05 2.71
N ASP A 240 8.54 -19.96 1.79
CA ASP A 240 9.26 -19.64 0.55
C ASP A 240 8.47 -18.70 -0.37
N LYS A 241 7.17 -18.99 -0.59
CA LYS A 241 6.28 -18.21 -1.45
C LYS A 241 6.03 -16.80 -0.92
N LEU A 242 5.87 -16.67 0.39
CA LEU A 242 5.62 -15.37 1.03
C LEU A 242 6.91 -14.58 1.29
N GLY A 243 8.08 -15.21 1.11
CA GLY A 243 9.39 -14.59 1.35
C GLY A 243 9.63 -14.23 2.80
N VAL A 244 9.17 -15.08 3.73
CA VAL A 244 9.26 -14.88 5.19
C VAL A 244 10.18 -15.93 5.83
N LEU A 245 10.56 -15.72 7.09
CA LEU A 245 11.56 -16.58 7.75
C LEU A 245 10.95 -17.80 8.47
N ASN A 246 9.67 -17.72 8.85
CA ASN A 246 9.05 -18.77 9.66
C ASN A 246 7.52 -18.77 9.54
N ARG A 247 6.89 -19.80 10.10
CA ARG A 247 5.45 -20.00 10.12
C ARG A 247 4.66 -18.84 10.75
N LYS A 248 5.20 -18.21 11.82
CA LYS A 248 4.51 -17.10 12.49
C LYS A 248 4.46 -15.88 11.59
N GLU A 249 5.54 -15.60 10.90
CA GLU A 249 5.60 -14.53 9.90
C GLU A 249 4.71 -14.83 8.68
N ALA A 250 4.65 -16.11 8.24
CA ALA A 250 3.75 -16.49 7.17
C ALA A 250 2.28 -16.23 7.54
N ILE A 251 1.86 -16.53 8.77
CA ILE A 251 0.52 -16.23 9.25
C ILE A 251 0.28 -14.71 9.31
N ALA A 252 1.20 -13.96 9.91
CA ALA A 252 1.10 -12.50 10.00
C ALA A 252 1.01 -11.85 8.61
N MET A 253 1.84 -12.30 7.68
CA MET A 253 1.85 -11.82 6.30
C MET A 253 0.58 -12.20 5.54
N GLY A 254 0.07 -13.42 5.74
CA GLY A 254 -1.19 -13.88 5.13
C GLY A 254 -2.40 -13.04 5.58
N ILE A 255 -2.44 -12.65 6.86
CA ILE A 255 -3.46 -11.75 7.40
C ILE A 255 -3.27 -10.33 6.84
N ALA A 256 -2.04 -9.81 6.88
CA ALA A 256 -1.72 -8.46 6.44
C ALA A 256 -2.03 -8.23 4.95
N ARG A 257 -1.82 -9.27 4.12
CA ARG A 257 -2.12 -9.25 2.67
C ARG A 257 -3.56 -9.66 2.33
N GLY A 258 -4.41 -9.92 3.32
CA GLY A 258 -5.80 -10.34 3.08
C GLY A 258 -5.95 -11.73 2.44
N LEU A 259 -4.87 -12.53 2.35
CA LEU A 259 -4.88 -13.88 1.78
C LEU A 259 -5.75 -14.84 2.60
N ILE A 260 -5.91 -14.55 3.89
CA ILE A 260 -6.76 -15.28 4.84
C ILE A 260 -7.48 -14.30 5.76
N ARG A 261 -8.67 -14.72 6.21
CA ARG A 261 -9.45 -13.97 7.20
C ARG A 261 -9.64 -14.84 8.44
N PRO A 262 -8.84 -14.63 9.51
CA PRO A 262 -9.03 -15.40 10.75
C PRO A 262 -10.42 -15.16 11.31
N ASN A 263 -11.07 -16.24 11.75
CA ASN A 263 -12.37 -16.12 12.40
C ASN A 263 -12.20 -15.55 13.81
N PRO A 264 -12.73 -14.35 14.12
CA PRO A 264 -12.55 -13.70 15.43
C PRO A 264 -13.07 -14.51 16.59
N VAL A 265 -14.06 -15.41 16.38
CA VAL A 265 -14.64 -16.28 17.42
C VAL A 265 -13.66 -17.35 17.90
N THR A 266 -12.75 -17.80 17.05
CA THR A 266 -11.77 -18.84 17.43
C THR A 266 -10.55 -18.28 18.13
N MET A 267 -10.18 -17.01 17.92
CA MET A 267 -9.07 -16.37 18.63
C MET A 267 -9.30 -16.25 20.15
N GLY A 268 -10.53 -15.97 20.57
CA GLY A 268 -10.88 -15.90 21.99
C GLY A 268 -10.82 -17.23 22.73
N ARG A 269 -11.14 -18.35 22.07
CA ARG A 269 -11.11 -19.70 22.67
C ARG A 269 -9.69 -20.26 22.81
N ALA A 270 -8.80 -19.99 21.88
CA ALA A 270 -7.40 -20.44 21.96
C ALA A 270 -6.61 -19.73 23.07
N ALA A 271 -6.91 -18.45 23.33
CA ALA A 271 -6.31 -17.71 24.44
C ALA A 271 -6.81 -18.21 25.81
N GLY A 272 -8.10 -18.53 25.96
CA GLY A 272 -8.69 -19.05 27.19
C GLY A 272 -8.20 -20.46 27.57
N GLN A 273 -8.02 -21.34 26.58
CA GLN A 273 -7.51 -22.70 26.83
C GLN A 273 -6.02 -22.73 27.19
N ARG A 274 -5.19 -21.79 26.71
CA ARG A 274 -3.79 -21.67 27.13
C ARG A 274 -3.63 -21.19 28.55
N LEU A 275 -4.50 -20.32 29.04
CA LEU A 275 -4.52 -19.86 30.43
C LEU A 275 -4.90 -20.98 31.40
N GLN A 276 -5.85 -21.84 31.02
CA GLN A 276 -6.25 -23.00 31.85
C GLN A 276 -5.20 -24.13 31.88
N ARG A 277 -4.36 -24.29 30.83
CA ARG A 277 -3.25 -25.27 30.84
C ARG A 277 -1.99 -24.79 31.59
N ARG A 278 -1.86 -23.50 31.89
CA ARG A 278 -0.76 -22.96 32.74
C ARG A 278 -1.13 -22.90 34.24
N ALA A 279 -2.38 -23.13 34.57
CA ALA A 279 -2.90 -23.14 35.95
C ALA A 279 -3.07 -24.57 36.52
N ARG A 280 -2.65 -25.57 35.78
CA ARG A 280 -2.47 -26.98 36.23
C ARG A 280 -0.99 -27.37 36.09
#